data_7bd5ac3d70e4fb4922a8c52624ef9425
#
_entry.id   7bd5ac3d70e4fb4922a8c52624ef9425
#
_cell.length_a   1.000
_cell.length_b   1.000
_cell.length_c   1.000
_cell.angle_alpha   90.00
_cell.angle_beta   90.00
_cell.angle_gamma   90.00
#
_symmetry.space_group_name_H-M   'P 1'
#
loop_
_entity.id
_entity.type
_entity.pdbx_description
1 polymer ?
#
loop_
_entity_poly.entity_id
_entity_poly.type
_entity_poly.pdbx_seq_one_letter_code
_entity_poly.pdbx_strand_id
1 'polypeptide(L)'
;MINSSNLIRMFGLFFIATIVQIVILNNLSIVSFVNPQIYLLFLLSMPFGVGSIPLMLYAFLTGIVIDVFCDTPGMHAASCVLIAYLRRFVLNILSYREPYKDDVMPSVRVHGWTWYVKYISILVAIHHFALFYIEQFDTLFLWPTLLRIVLSIISTIILLLIVQYILPTNNDSGGYA
;
A
#
# COMPACT_ATOMS: atom_id res chain seq x y z
N MET A 1 4.89 16.48 -15.22
CA MET A 1 4.37 15.39 -16.12
C MET A 1 4.95 14.08 -15.65
N ILE A 2 4.13 13.04 -15.45
CA ILE A 2 4.63 11.71 -15.05
C ILE A 2 5.42 11.13 -16.22
N ASN A 3 6.65 10.70 -15.97
CA ASN A 3 7.53 10.12 -17.00
C ASN A 3 6.94 8.78 -17.49
N SER A 4 7.04 8.49 -18.79
CA SER A 4 6.54 7.26 -19.42
C SER A 4 7.10 6.00 -18.76
N SER A 5 8.37 6.03 -18.31
CA SER A 5 8.99 4.92 -17.56
C SER A 5 8.30 4.66 -16.22
N ASN A 6 7.86 5.70 -15.52
CA ASN A 6 7.11 5.56 -14.28
C ASN A 6 5.72 4.96 -14.51
N LEU A 7 5.06 5.32 -15.62
CA LEU A 7 3.76 4.74 -15.99
C LEU A 7 3.86 3.23 -16.24
N ILE A 8 4.81 2.81 -17.08
CA ILE A 8 5.03 1.38 -17.37
C ILE A 8 5.31 0.60 -16.08
N ARG A 9 6.13 1.16 -15.21
CA ARG A 9 6.45 0.56 -13.92
C ARG A 9 5.24 0.46 -12.99
N MET A 10 4.41 1.49 -12.93
CA MET A 10 3.18 1.49 -12.14
C MET A 10 2.20 0.43 -12.62
N PHE A 11 2.00 0.31 -13.94
CA PHE A 11 1.17 -0.76 -14.51
C PHE A 11 1.74 -2.14 -14.19
N GLY A 12 3.05 -2.33 -14.36
CA GLY A 12 3.72 -3.59 -13.98
C GLY A 12 3.52 -3.95 -12.51
N LEU A 13 3.73 -2.98 -11.59
CA LEU A 13 3.50 -3.18 -10.16
C LEU A 13 2.04 -3.52 -9.84
N PHE A 14 1.08 -2.85 -10.48
CA PHE A 14 -0.33 -3.15 -10.31
C PHE A 14 -0.65 -4.60 -10.66
N PHE A 15 -0.31 -5.02 -11.88
CA PHE A 15 -0.60 -6.38 -12.34
C PHE A 15 0.11 -7.45 -11.52
N ILE A 16 1.42 -7.28 -11.29
CA ILE A 16 2.20 -8.27 -10.54
C ILE A 16 1.69 -8.37 -9.09
N ALA A 17 1.52 -7.24 -8.40
CA ALA A 17 1.06 -7.24 -7.02
C ALA A 17 -0.36 -7.82 -6.88
N THR A 18 -1.25 -7.49 -7.81
CA THR A 18 -2.63 -8.01 -7.83
C THR A 18 -2.66 -9.52 -8.11
N ILE A 19 -1.89 -10.01 -9.10
CA ILE A 19 -1.81 -11.44 -9.41
C ILE A 19 -1.23 -12.22 -8.23
N VAL A 20 -0.12 -11.74 -7.65
CA VAL A 20 0.51 -12.37 -6.47
C VAL A 20 -0.47 -12.39 -5.29
N GLN A 21 -1.22 -11.33 -5.08
CA GLN A 21 -2.24 -11.29 -4.03
C GLN A 21 -3.30 -12.38 -4.24
N ILE A 22 -3.91 -12.41 -5.43
CA ILE A 22 -5.05 -13.28 -5.73
C ILE A 22 -4.62 -14.75 -5.79
N VAL A 23 -3.52 -15.05 -6.52
CA VAL A 23 -3.12 -16.43 -6.81
C VAL A 23 -2.33 -17.05 -5.67
N ILE A 24 -1.51 -16.27 -4.98
CA ILE A 24 -0.61 -16.79 -3.95
C ILE A 24 -1.12 -16.46 -2.56
N LEU A 25 -1.22 -15.18 -2.21
CA LEU A 25 -1.45 -14.78 -0.82
C LEU A 25 -2.86 -15.12 -0.33
N ASN A 26 -3.88 -14.97 -1.15
CA ASN A 26 -5.25 -15.34 -0.77
C ASN A 26 -5.42 -16.87 -0.62
N ASN A 27 -4.58 -17.66 -1.29
CA ASN A 27 -4.59 -19.12 -1.21
C ASN A 27 -3.60 -19.70 -0.18
N LEU A 28 -2.69 -18.88 0.35
CA LEU A 28 -1.82 -19.27 1.45
C LEU A 28 -2.61 -19.28 2.77
N SER A 29 -3.47 -20.27 2.94
CA SER A 29 -4.18 -20.53 4.21
C SER A 29 -3.25 -21.00 5.34
N ILE A 30 -1.98 -20.56 5.35
CA ILE A 30 -0.97 -21.05 6.29
C ILE A 30 -1.35 -20.72 7.74
N VAL A 31 -2.06 -19.64 7.94
CA VAL A 31 -2.70 -19.34 9.23
C VAL A 31 -3.95 -18.52 8.92
N SER A 32 -5.13 -19.02 9.24
CA SER A 32 -6.42 -18.32 9.08
C SER A 32 -6.47 -16.93 9.75
N PHE A 33 -5.41 -16.57 10.45
CA PHE A 33 -5.27 -15.34 11.22
C PHE A 33 -4.42 -14.24 10.56
N VAL A 34 -3.63 -14.52 9.51
CA VAL A 34 -2.68 -13.55 8.96
C VAL A 34 -2.97 -13.31 7.49
N ASN A 35 -3.35 -12.10 7.13
CA ASN A 35 -3.68 -11.70 5.77
C ASN A 35 -2.73 -10.59 5.27
N PRO A 36 -1.55 -10.93 4.70
CA PRO A 36 -0.66 -9.95 4.13
C PRO A 36 -1.24 -9.39 2.83
N GLN A 37 -1.12 -8.06 2.64
CA GLN A 37 -1.73 -7.34 1.52
C GLN A 37 -0.66 -6.69 0.62
N ILE A 38 -0.14 -7.48 -0.38
CA ILE A 38 0.94 -7.00 -1.27
C ILE A 38 0.47 -5.96 -2.29
N TYR A 39 -0.79 -5.96 -2.69
CA TYR A 39 -1.32 -4.99 -3.64
C TYR A 39 -1.20 -3.53 -3.15
N LEU A 40 -1.05 -3.32 -1.82
CA LEU A 40 -0.78 -2.01 -1.26
C LEU A 40 0.53 -1.41 -1.79
N LEU A 41 1.50 -2.25 -2.21
CA LEU A 41 2.75 -1.78 -2.80
C LEU A 41 2.50 -0.84 -3.97
N PHE A 42 1.54 -1.15 -4.84
CA PHE A 42 1.18 -0.31 -5.97
C PHE A 42 0.75 1.09 -5.52
N LEU A 43 -0.21 1.16 -4.59
CA LEU A 43 -0.73 2.44 -4.10
C LEU A 43 0.32 3.27 -3.35
N LEU A 44 1.13 2.59 -2.53
CA LEU A 44 2.16 3.24 -1.74
C LEU A 44 3.35 3.70 -2.58
N SER A 45 3.63 3.03 -3.71
CA SER A 45 4.71 3.39 -4.63
C SER A 45 4.31 4.45 -5.67
N MET A 46 3.08 4.96 -5.67
CA MET A 46 2.67 6.04 -6.57
C MET A 46 3.54 7.29 -6.42
N PRO A 47 3.94 7.98 -7.52
CA PRO A 47 4.69 9.21 -7.45
C PRO A 47 4.02 10.28 -6.57
N PHE A 48 4.81 11.18 -5.99
CA PHE A 48 4.27 12.20 -5.10
C PHE A 48 3.37 13.22 -5.81
N GLY A 49 3.64 13.51 -7.08
CA GLY A 49 2.85 14.42 -7.89
C GLY A 49 1.48 13.89 -8.34
N VAL A 50 1.16 12.63 -8.04
CA VAL A 50 -0.19 12.10 -8.31
C VAL A 50 -1.17 12.77 -7.37
N GLY A 51 -2.10 13.56 -7.92
CA GLY A 51 -3.14 14.22 -7.15
C GLY A 51 -4.03 13.25 -6.37
N SER A 52 -4.67 13.74 -5.31
CA SER A 52 -5.49 12.88 -4.44
C SER A 52 -6.65 12.22 -5.20
N ILE A 53 -7.32 12.94 -6.12
CA ILE A 53 -8.46 12.40 -6.87
C ILE A 53 -8.05 11.24 -7.79
N PRO A 54 -7.05 11.38 -8.70
CA PRO A 54 -6.56 10.24 -9.48
C PRO A 54 -6.10 9.07 -8.62
N LEU A 55 -5.40 9.34 -7.51
CA LEU A 55 -4.95 8.29 -6.62
C LEU A 55 -6.11 7.51 -5.98
N MET A 56 -7.16 8.21 -5.55
CA MET A 56 -8.38 7.58 -5.02
C MET A 56 -9.10 6.73 -6.08
N LEU A 57 -9.12 7.16 -7.35
CA LEU A 57 -9.66 6.34 -8.45
C LEU A 57 -8.84 5.06 -8.66
N TYR A 58 -7.51 5.15 -8.69
CA TYR A 58 -6.65 3.96 -8.79
C TYR A 58 -6.83 3.03 -7.57
N ALA A 59 -6.96 3.60 -6.38
CA ALA A 59 -7.19 2.86 -5.16
C ALA A 59 -8.55 2.14 -5.19
N PHE A 60 -9.60 2.81 -5.64
CA PHE A 60 -10.93 2.22 -5.80
C PHE A 60 -10.90 1.06 -6.79
N LEU A 61 -10.31 1.25 -7.99
CA LEU A 61 -10.20 0.20 -8.99
C LEU A 61 -9.39 -1.01 -8.47
N THR A 62 -8.27 -0.74 -7.78
CA THR A 62 -7.45 -1.81 -7.17
C THR A 62 -8.27 -2.60 -6.14
N GLY A 63 -8.97 -1.89 -5.26
CA GLY A 63 -9.79 -2.52 -4.24
C GLY A 63 -10.94 -3.34 -4.81
N ILE A 64 -11.65 -2.82 -5.82
CA ILE A 64 -12.73 -3.57 -6.51
C ILE A 64 -12.21 -4.86 -7.14
N VAL A 65 -11.03 -4.81 -7.78
CA VAL A 65 -10.44 -6.04 -8.34
C VAL A 65 -10.19 -7.06 -7.24
N ILE A 66 -9.63 -6.66 -6.10
CA ILE A 66 -9.42 -7.58 -4.97
C ILE A 66 -10.75 -8.07 -4.39
N ASP A 67 -11.73 -7.18 -4.21
CA ASP A 67 -13.06 -7.52 -3.67
C ASP A 67 -13.76 -8.61 -4.52
N VAL A 68 -13.67 -8.53 -5.85
CA VAL A 68 -14.25 -9.54 -6.75
C VAL A 68 -13.66 -10.94 -6.54
N PHE A 69 -12.36 -11.02 -6.23
CA PHE A 69 -11.68 -12.31 -6.02
C PHE A 69 -11.69 -12.79 -4.55
N CYS A 70 -12.07 -11.92 -3.61
CA CYS A 70 -12.18 -12.27 -2.18
C CYS A 70 -13.62 -12.45 -1.73
N ASP A 71 -14.62 -12.28 -2.62
CA ASP A 71 -16.05 -12.27 -2.27
C ASP A 71 -16.39 -11.25 -1.17
N THR A 72 -15.69 -10.09 -1.17
CA THR A 72 -15.88 -9.04 -0.19
C THR A 72 -16.54 -7.82 -0.82
N PRO A 73 -17.77 -7.45 -0.45
CA PRO A 73 -18.52 -6.39 -1.14
C PRO A 73 -17.97 -4.98 -0.79
N GLY A 74 -16.89 -4.55 -1.47
CA GLY A 74 -16.38 -3.19 -1.37
C GLY A 74 -15.50 -2.88 -0.15
N MET A 75 -15.13 -3.87 0.65
CA MET A 75 -14.32 -3.66 1.87
C MET A 75 -12.89 -3.21 1.54
N HIS A 76 -12.25 -3.89 0.57
CA HIS A 76 -10.91 -3.53 0.10
C HIS A 76 -10.94 -2.20 -0.65
N ALA A 77 -11.98 -1.95 -1.47
CA ALA A 77 -12.15 -0.68 -2.17
C ALA A 77 -12.24 0.50 -1.20
N ALA A 78 -13.09 0.40 -0.17
CA ALA A 78 -13.24 1.43 0.84
C ALA A 78 -11.93 1.71 1.60
N SER A 79 -11.24 0.66 2.03
CA SER A 79 -9.96 0.75 2.76
C SER A 79 -8.84 1.34 1.90
N CYS A 80 -8.77 0.97 0.61
CA CYS A 80 -7.82 1.54 -0.35
C CYS A 80 -8.08 3.03 -0.60
N VAL A 81 -9.34 3.44 -0.80
CA VAL A 81 -9.70 4.85 -1.00
C VAL A 81 -9.35 5.67 0.25
N LEU A 82 -9.60 5.14 1.43
CA LEU A 82 -9.25 5.80 2.69
C LEU A 82 -7.74 6.09 2.79
N ILE A 83 -6.88 5.10 2.51
CA ILE A 83 -5.43 5.34 2.56
C ILE A 83 -4.96 6.28 1.46
N ALA A 84 -5.55 6.22 0.26
CA ALA A 84 -5.26 7.14 -0.83
C ALA A 84 -5.58 8.59 -0.45
N TYR A 85 -6.71 8.82 0.21
CA TYR A 85 -7.09 10.11 0.74
C TYR A 85 -6.12 10.60 1.84
N LEU A 86 -5.82 9.73 2.81
CA LEU A 86 -4.97 10.08 3.95
C LEU A 86 -3.47 10.17 3.61
N ARG A 87 -3.04 9.58 2.49
CA ARG A 87 -1.63 9.61 2.05
C ARG A 87 -1.06 11.03 2.02
N ARG A 88 -1.82 12.00 1.52
CA ARG A 88 -1.37 13.40 1.46
C ARG A 88 -1.06 13.96 2.85
N PHE A 89 -1.89 13.66 3.84
CA PHE A 89 -1.68 14.12 5.22
C PHE A 89 -0.45 13.45 5.84
N VAL A 90 -0.28 12.14 5.61
CA VAL A 90 0.90 11.40 6.10
C VAL A 90 2.18 11.94 5.47
N LEU A 91 2.19 12.22 4.16
CA LEU A 91 3.32 12.83 3.49
C LEU A 91 3.66 14.21 4.04
N ASN A 92 2.67 15.04 4.32
CA ASN A 92 2.88 16.37 4.93
C ASN A 92 3.49 16.27 6.34
N ILE A 93 3.07 15.28 7.14
CA ILE A 93 3.65 15.04 8.48
C ILE A 93 5.10 14.55 8.38
N LEU A 94 5.43 13.77 7.37
CA LEU A 94 6.76 13.21 7.16
C LEU A 94 7.72 14.18 6.43
N SER A 95 7.19 15.22 5.78
CA SER A 95 7.98 16.24 5.08
C SER A 95 8.57 17.21 6.09
N TYR A 96 9.89 17.06 6.37
CA TYR A 96 10.52 17.84 7.44
C TYR A 96 11.15 19.16 6.97
N ARG A 97 11.57 19.30 5.69
CA ARG A 97 12.32 20.48 5.23
C ARG A 97 12.00 20.96 3.81
N GLU A 98 11.73 20.05 2.88
CA GLU A 98 11.48 20.40 1.48
C GLU A 98 10.28 19.63 0.91
N PRO A 99 9.53 20.24 -0.01
CA PRO A 99 8.45 19.55 -0.71
C PRO A 99 9.02 18.40 -1.56
N TYR A 100 8.29 17.31 -1.62
CA TYR A 100 8.65 16.17 -2.46
C TYR A 100 8.58 16.55 -3.95
N LYS A 101 9.53 16.04 -4.75
CA LYS A 101 9.49 16.21 -6.21
C LYS A 101 8.38 15.33 -6.79
N ASP A 102 7.61 15.90 -7.72
CA ASP A 102 6.39 15.29 -8.28
C ASP A 102 6.63 13.95 -8.99
N ASP A 103 7.76 13.79 -9.68
CA ASP A 103 8.11 12.60 -10.46
C ASP A 103 8.77 11.50 -9.65
N VAL A 104 9.08 11.75 -8.37
CA VAL A 104 9.77 10.81 -7.48
C VAL A 104 8.76 9.86 -6.84
N MET A 105 9.13 8.57 -6.81
CA MET A 105 8.37 7.51 -6.14
C MET A 105 8.90 7.30 -4.73
N PRO A 106 8.01 7.05 -3.72
CA PRO A 106 8.43 6.65 -2.39
C PRO A 106 9.29 5.39 -2.43
N SER A 107 10.51 5.46 -1.91
CA SER A 107 11.39 4.30 -1.84
C SER A 107 12.42 4.44 -0.73
N VAL A 108 12.96 3.29 -0.29
CA VAL A 108 14.04 3.25 0.70
C VAL A 108 15.31 3.93 0.19
N ARG A 109 15.61 3.79 -1.10
CA ARG A 109 16.84 4.35 -1.70
C ARG A 109 16.85 5.86 -1.76
N VAL A 110 15.69 6.48 -1.98
CA VAL A 110 15.57 7.95 -2.10
C VAL A 110 15.40 8.60 -0.73
N HIS A 111 14.60 8.02 0.15
CA HIS A 111 14.21 8.66 1.41
C HIS A 111 14.85 8.01 2.65
N GLY A 112 15.56 6.90 2.48
CA GLY A 112 16.14 6.12 3.58
C GLY A 112 15.13 5.23 4.31
N TRP A 113 15.68 4.27 5.08
CA TRP A 113 14.89 3.25 5.77
C TRP A 113 13.91 3.83 6.79
N THR A 114 14.37 4.77 7.62
CA THR A 114 13.57 5.35 8.71
C THR A 114 12.32 6.05 8.19
N TRP A 115 12.47 6.82 7.12
CA TRP A 115 11.34 7.52 6.49
C TRP A 115 10.36 6.52 5.86
N TYR A 116 10.89 5.58 5.07
CA TYR A 116 10.06 4.64 4.32
C TYR A 116 9.28 3.71 5.26
N VAL A 117 9.92 3.19 6.31
CA VAL A 117 9.24 2.36 7.32
C VAL A 117 8.12 3.15 8.01
N LYS A 118 8.36 4.39 8.43
CA LYS A 118 7.30 5.24 9.02
C LYS A 118 6.13 5.43 8.05
N TYR A 119 6.43 5.74 6.79
CA TYR A 119 5.44 5.98 5.75
C TYR A 119 4.53 4.75 5.53
N ILE A 120 5.13 3.59 5.27
CA ILE A 120 4.34 2.36 5.03
C ILE A 120 3.62 1.90 6.29
N SER A 121 4.24 1.98 7.47
CA SER A 121 3.64 1.51 8.73
C SER A 121 2.36 2.27 9.05
N ILE A 122 2.34 3.58 8.89
CA ILE A 122 1.15 4.40 9.16
C ILE A 122 0.02 4.02 8.18
N LEU A 123 0.31 3.97 6.88
CA LEU A 123 -0.73 3.73 5.88
C LEU A 123 -1.21 2.27 5.87
N VAL A 124 -0.32 1.30 6.09
CA VAL A 124 -0.68 -0.11 6.24
C VAL A 124 -1.53 -0.32 7.49
N ALA A 125 -1.18 0.31 8.61
CA ALA A 125 -1.98 0.22 9.83
C ALA A 125 -3.39 0.77 9.59
N ILE A 126 -3.53 1.96 9.02
CA ILE A 126 -4.84 2.55 8.70
C ILE A 126 -5.66 1.64 7.80
N HIS A 127 -5.02 1.08 6.75
CA HIS A 127 -5.69 0.17 5.82
C HIS A 127 -6.25 -1.07 6.54
N HIS A 128 -5.41 -1.76 7.33
CA HIS A 128 -5.83 -2.98 8.01
C HIS A 128 -6.88 -2.72 9.08
N PHE A 129 -6.75 -1.63 9.83
CA PHE A 129 -7.79 -1.23 10.78
C PHE A 129 -9.13 -0.99 10.07
N ALA A 130 -9.13 -0.25 8.97
CA ALA A 130 -10.35 0.01 8.20
C ALA A 130 -10.94 -1.28 7.63
N LEU A 131 -10.10 -2.12 6.99
CA LEU A 131 -10.53 -3.37 6.38
C LEU A 131 -11.18 -4.31 7.41
N PHE A 132 -10.48 -4.61 8.50
CA PHE A 132 -10.98 -5.55 9.50
C PHE A 132 -12.12 -4.97 10.34
N TYR A 133 -12.18 -3.66 10.51
CA TYR A 133 -13.31 -3.02 11.16
C TYR A 133 -14.59 -3.13 10.33
N ILE A 134 -14.49 -2.96 9.01
CA ILE A 134 -15.62 -3.14 8.09
C ILE A 134 -16.02 -4.62 8.02
N GLU A 135 -15.06 -5.55 7.94
CA GLU A 135 -15.29 -6.98 7.90
C GLU A 135 -16.04 -7.50 9.15
N GLN A 136 -15.74 -6.93 10.32
CA GLN A 136 -16.24 -7.44 11.61
C GLN A 136 -17.34 -6.58 12.24
N PHE A 137 -18.05 -5.79 11.46
CA PHE A 137 -19.05 -4.85 11.97
C PHE A 137 -20.11 -5.47 12.91
N ASP A 138 -20.25 -6.79 12.92
CA ASP A 138 -21.30 -7.52 13.67
C ASP A 138 -20.76 -8.49 14.75
N THR A 139 -19.47 -8.49 15.08
CA THR A 139 -18.93 -9.48 16.02
C THR A 139 -18.31 -8.88 17.28
N LEU A 140 -18.78 -9.37 18.44
CA LEU A 140 -18.34 -9.00 19.80
C LEU A 140 -16.92 -9.49 20.19
N PHE A 141 -16.16 -10.11 19.28
CA PHE A 141 -14.84 -10.66 19.58
C PHE A 141 -13.70 -9.69 19.26
N LEU A 142 -13.50 -8.69 20.12
CA LEU A 142 -12.47 -7.66 19.91
C LEU A 142 -11.03 -8.21 19.98
N TRP A 143 -10.72 -9.11 20.89
CA TRP A 143 -9.36 -9.56 21.13
C TRP A 143 -8.74 -10.40 19.99
N PRO A 144 -9.40 -11.44 19.47
CA PRO A 144 -8.89 -12.16 18.29
C PRO A 144 -8.73 -11.27 17.07
N THR A 145 -9.64 -10.32 16.87
CA THR A 145 -9.57 -9.35 15.76
C THR A 145 -8.38 -8.43 15.88
N LEU A 146 -8.10 -7.87 17.05
CA LEU A 146 -6.92 -7.04 17.28
C LEU A 146 -5.62 -7.81 17.00
N LEU A 147 -5.53 -9.06 17.45
CA LEU A 147 -4.38 -9.91 17.16
C LEU A 147 -4.22 -10.16 15.65
N ARG A 148 -5.31 -10.45 14.94
CA ARG A 148 -5.34 -10.61 13.49
C ARG A 148 -4.86 -9.33 12.77
N ILE A 149 -5.34 -8.16 13.20
CA ILE A 149 -4.92 -6.85 12.66
C ILE A 149 -3.40 -6.68 12.83
N VAL A 150 -2.89 -6.84 14.04
CA VAL A 150 -1.46 -6.62 14.34
C VAL A 150 -0.57 -7.56 13.54
N LEU A 151 -0.90 -8.85 13.51
CA LEU A 151 -0.12 -9.85 12.75
C LEU A 151 -0.17 -9.58 11.24
N SER A 152 -1.32 -9.16 10.70
CA SER A 152 -1.47 -8.81 9.29
C SER A 152 -0.70 -7.53 8.92
N ILE A 153 -0.68 -6.52 9.80
CA ILE A 153 0.13 -5.32 9.63
C ILE A 153 1.62 -5.69 9.57
N ILE A 154 2.10 -6.47 10.54
CA ILE A 154 3.52 -6.86 10.61
C ILE A 154 3.92 -7.66 9.37
N SER A 155 3.13 -8.67 8.99
CA SER A 155 3.41 -9.49 7.81
C SER A 155 3.40 -8.68 6.51
N THR A 156 2.46 -7.75 6.37
CA THR A 156 2.39 -6.85 5.21
C THR A 156 3.62 -5.93 5.14
N ILE A 157 4.02 -5.30 6.27
CA ILE A 157 5.20 -4.43 6.31
C ILE A 157 6.45 -5.21 5.93
N ILE A 158 6.66 -6.40 6.51
CA ILE A 158 7.81 -7.26 6.19
C ILE A 158 7.81 -7.59 4.69
N LEU A 159 6.67 -8.00 4.14
CA LEU A 159 6.54 -8.34 2.74
C LEU A 159 6.87 -7.14 1.83
N LEU A 160 6.32 -5.95 2.13
CA LEU A 160 6.60 -4.72 1.38
C LEU A 160 8.09 -4.34 1.43
N LEU A 161 8.75 -4.49 2.58
CA LEU A 161 10.18 -4.23 2.72
C LEU A 161 11.03 -5.21 1.93
N ILE A 162 10.69 -6.51 1.93
CA ILE A 162 11.36 -7.53 1.12
C ILE A 162 11.26 -7.18 -0.36
N VAL A 163 10.06 -6.88 -0.84
CA VAL A 163 9.85 -6.52 -2.24
C VAL A 163 10.59 -5.24 -2.61
N GLN A 164 10.57 -4.23 -1.74
CA GLN A 164 11.30 -2.98 -1.95
C GLN A 164 12.83 -3.18 -1.99
N TYR A 165 13.35 -4.16 -1.25
CA TYR A 165 14.77 -4.52 -1.28
C TYR A 165 15.16 -5.22 -2.59
N ILE A 166 14.29 -6.12 -3.09
CA ILE A 166 14.53 -6.91 -4.31
C ILE A 166 14.33 -6.08 -5.58
N LEU A 167 13.28 -5.24 -5.62
CA LEU A 167 12.98 -4.42 -6.80
C LEU A 167 13.78 -3.11 -6.76
N PRO A 168 14.83 -2.96 -7.57
CA PRO A 168 15.58 -1.71 -7.65
C PRO A 168 14.68 -0.59 -8.20
N THR A 169 14.53 0.47 -7.43
CA THR A 169 13.89 1.70 -7.90
C THR A 169 14.94 2.47 -8.69
N ASN A 170 14.91 2.39 -10.03
CA ASN A 170 15.75 3.21 -10.88
C ASN A 170 15.28 4.67 -10.84
N ASN A 171 15.70 5.41 -9.84
CA ASN A 171 15.67 6.86 -9.84
C ASN A 171 17.12 7.38 -9.95
N ASP A 172 17.92 6.80 -10.86
CA ASP A 172 19.32 7.18 -11.10
C ASP A 172 19.45 8.49 -11.93
N SER A 173 18.43 9.33 -12.00
CA SER A 173 18.51 10.63 -12.66
C SER A 173 18.35 11.78 -11.67
N GLY A 174 19.29 11.91 -10.75
CA GLY A 174 19.33 13.06 -9.86
C GLY A 174 20.26 12.85 -8.67
N GLY A 175 21.56 12.68 -8.95
CA GLY A 175 22.56 12.74 -7.91
C GLY A 175 22.43 14.06 -7.16
N TYR A 176 22.40 14.00 -5.87
CA TYR A 176 22.68 15.14 -5.02
C TYR A 176 24.18 15.43 -5.16
N ALA A 177 24.52 16.42 -5.99
CA ALA A 177 25.80 17.10 -5.93
C ALA A 177 25.62 18.36 -5.08
#